data_42d7c156f27b478adbfda2041102308a
#
_entry.id   42d7c156f27b478adbfda2041102308a
#
_cell.length_a   1.000
_cell.length_b   1.000
_cell.length_c   1.000
_cell.angle_alpha   90.00
_cell.angle_beta   90.00
_cell.angle_gamma   90.00
#
_symmetry.space_group_name_H-M   'P 1'
#
loop_
_entity.id
_entity.type
_entity.pdbx_description
1 polymer ?
#
loop_
_entity_poly.entity_id
_entity_poly.type
_entity_poly.pdbx_seq_one_letter_code
_entity_poly.pdbx_strand_id
1 'polypeptide(L)'
;AGPDGDFYHGDRYIGIDKAITALPQVRPVRGDLRIDGELFLFAGITGRRFWPQSNLSLRVRRDGQTLQDDFSHEQCLVVSQDGHRVLVSGCAHNGILNILDRYRDLFGGDPDVVISGFHMMKKQPYDCEKLDVIDETARELARHNTVFYTGHCTGLPAFERMQTILGEQLRPLHSGVELDLATR
;
A
#
# COMPACT_ATOMS: atom_id res chain seq x y z
N ALA A 1 -24.11 -4.84 4.87
CA ALA A 1 -22.66 -5.07 4.87
C ALA A 1 -22.20 -5.29 3.44
N GLY A 2 -21.09 -4.71 3.03
CA GLY A 2 -20.45 -5.08 1.78
C GLY A 2 -19.98 -6.54 1.85
N PRO A 3 -19.63 -7.16 0.70
CA PRO A 3 -19.23 -8.57 0.66
C PRO A 3 -17.99 -8.86 1.50
N ASP A 4 -17.19 -7.85 1.83
CA ASP A 4 -15.94 -7.97 2.58
C ASP A 4 -16.06 -7.48 4.03
N GLY A 5 -17.25 -7.06 4.46
CA GLY A 5 -17.54 -6.55 5.80
C GLY A 5 -17.59 -5.03 5.89
N ASP A 6 -17.75 -4.54 7.09
CA ASP A 6 -17.72 -3.12 7.43
C ASP A 6 -16.42 -2.81 8.20
N PHE A 7 -15.74 -1.71 7.86
CA PHE A 7 -14.42 -1.37 8.38
C PHE A 7 -14.49 -0.27 9.44
N TYR A 8 -13.72 -0.44 10.52
CA TYR A 8 -13.76 0.44 11.69
C TYR A 8 -12.36 0.76 12.23
N HIS A 9 -12.22 1.99 12.74
CA HIS A 9 -11.14 2.39 13.63
C HIS A 9 -11.76 2.70 15.00
N GLY A 10 -11.56 1.83 15.98
CA GLY A 10 -12.38 1.82 17.19
C GLY A 10 -13.85 1.59 16.81
N ASP A 11 -14.75 2.50 17.25
CA ASP A 11 -16.18 2.46 16.93
C ASP A 11 -16.56 3.28 15.69
N ARG A 12 -15.59 3.98 15.08
CA ARG A 12 -15.83 4.81 13.92
C ARG A 12 -15.76 3.99 12.63
N TYR A 13 -16.84 4.03 11.84
CA TYR A 13 -16.83 3.48 10.50
C TYR A 13 -15.86 4.27 9.58
N ILE A 14 -14.97 3.58 8.88
CA ILE A 14 -13.96 4.14 7.98
C ILE A 14 -14.02 3.58 6.55
N GLY A 15 -15.00 2.73 6.26
CA GLY A 15 -15.22 2.22 4.90
C GLY A 15 -15.76 3.30 3.96
N ILE A 16 -15.85 2.97 2.68
CA ILE A 16 -16.47 3.85 1.67
C ILE A 16 -17.98 3.97 1.89
N ASP A 17 -18.56 5.06 1.40
CA ASP A 17 -20.01 5.22 1.42
C ASP A 17 -20.66 4.06 0.64
N LYS A 18 -21.59 3.36 1.30
CA LYS A 18 -22.27 2.19 0.73
C LYS A 18 -23.10 2.54 -0.53
N ALA A 19 -23.55 3.79 -0.66
CA ALA A 19 -24.25 4.25 -1.86
C ALA A 19 -23.36 4.20 -3.12
N ILE A 20 -22.04 4.32 -2.97
CA ILE A 20 -21.09 4.26 -4.09
C ILE A 20 -21.16 2.89 -4.78
N THR A 21 -21.33 1.81 -4.03
CA THR A 21 -21.38 0.44 -4.61
C THR A 21 -22.61 0.19 -5.49
N ALA A 22 -23.64 1.03 -5.37
CA ALA A 22 -24.85 0.95 -6.19
C ALA A 22 -24.77 1.77 -7.50
N LEU A 23 -23.70 2.55 -7.67
CA LEU A 23 -23.53 3.37 -8.88
C LEU A 23 -23.22 2.49 -10.09
N PRO A 24 -23.84 2.75 -11.25
CA PRO A 24 -23.71 1.88 -12.43
C PRO A 24 -22.29 1.82 -13.01
N GLN A 25 -21.47 2.83 -12.77
CA GLN A 25 -20.06 2.88 -13.18
C GLN A 25 -19.12 2.12 -12.22
N VAL A 26 -19.59 1.70 -11.04
CA VAL A 26 -18.77 0.99 -10.06
C VAL A 26 -18.82 -0.51 -10.32
N ARG A 27 -17.65 -1.08 -10.53
CA ARG A 27 -17.45 -2.53 -10.69
C ARG A 27 -16.60 -3.07 -9.53
N PRO A 28 -17.21 -3.78 -8.57
CA PRO A 28 -16.46 -4.45 -7.53
C PRO A 28 -15.53 -5.52 -8.11
N VAL A 29 -14.28 -5.54 -7.68
CA VAL A 29 -13.28 -6.51 -8.12
C VAL A 29 -12.83 -7.32 -6.91
N ARG A 30 -12.75 -8.64 -7.09
CA ARG A 30 -12.17 -9.57 -6.12
C ARG A 30 -11.01 -10.31 -6.76
N GLY A 31 -9.89 -10.36 -6.04
CA GLY A 31 -8.68 -11.01 -6.55
C GLY A 31 -8.00 -10.20 -7.66
N ASP A 32 -7.30 -10.91 -8.51
CA ASP A 32 -6.52 -10.30 -9.59
C ASP A 32 -7.42 -10.03 -10.82
N LEU A 33 -7.18 -8.91 -11.50
CA LEU A 33 -7.92 -8.53 -12.71
C LEU A 33 -6.99 -7.83 -13.70
N ARG A 34 -6.87 -8.41 -14.89
CA ARG A 34 -6.35 -7.67 -16.05
C ARG A 34 -7.46 -6.76 -16.59
N ILE A 35 -7.26 -5.45 -16.53
CA ILE A 35 -8.22 -4.48 -17.03
C ILE A 35 -8.07 -4.35 -18.55
N ASP A 36 -6.82 -4.18 -19.02
CA ASP A 36 -6.47 -4.09 -20.44
C ASP A 36 -5.00 -4.51 -20.68
N GLY A 37 -4.39 -4.04 -21.77
CA GLY A 37 -3.00 -4.31 -22.10
C GLY A 37 -1.98 -3.67 -21.15
N GLU A 38 -2.33 -2.59 -20.51
CA GLU A 38 -1.43 -1.77 -19.68
C GLU A 38 -1.76 -1.85 -18.19
N LEU A 39 -3.01 -2.10 -17.81
CA LEU A 39 -3.51 -2.02 -16.46
C LEU A 39 -3.84 -3.39 -15.86
N PHE A 40 -3.26 -3.65 -14.70
CA PHE A 40 -3.49 -4.88 -13.94
C PHE A 40 -3.71 -4.58 -12.46
N LEU A 41 -4.82 -5.04 -11.91
CA LEU A 41 -5.08 -5.04 -10.46
C LEU A 41 -4.66 -6.39 -9.88
N PHE A 42 -4.03 -6.36 -8.72
CA PHE A 42 -3.82 -7.57 -7.94
C PHE A 42 -4.21 -7.38 -6.47
N ALA A 43 -4.52 -8.51 -5.84
CA ALA A 43 -4.84 -8.65 -4.43
C ALA A 43 -4.15 -9.90 -3.86
N GLY A 44 -4.63 -10.42 -2.74
CA GLY A 44 -4.13 -11.67 -2.17
C GLY A 44 -2.71 -11.55 -1.59
N ILE A 45 -2.41 -10.41 -0.97
CA ILE A 45 -1.16 -10.17 -0.27
C ILE A 45 -1.23 -10.89 1.08
N THR A 46 -0.55 -12.02 1.22
CA THR A 46 -0.63 -12.91 2.40
C THR A 46 0.58 -12.83 3.33
N GLY A 47 1.67 -12.24 2.88
CA GLY A 47 2.88 -12.03 3.70
C GLY A 47 2.58 -11.19 4.95
N ARG A 48 3.42 -11.35 5.99
CA ARG A 48 3.29 -10.59 7.26
C ARG A 48 4.65 -10.10 7.76
N ARG A 49 5.65 -10.05 6.90
CA ARG A 49 6.98 -9.50 7.23
C ARG A 49 6.85 -8.01 7.49
N PHE A 50 7.32 -7.55 8.65
CA PHE A 50 7.22 -6.14 9.12
C PHE A 50 5.81 -5.54 8.94
N TRP A 51 4.80 -6.35 9.29
CA TRP A 51 3.40 -5.93 9.21
C TRP A 51 3.15 -4.74 10.16
N PRO A 52 2.58 -3.61 9.67
CA PRO A 52 2.49 -2.38 10.46
C PRO A 52 1.70 -2.56 11.76
N GLN A 53 2.29 -2.18 12.89
CA GLN A 53 1.64 -2.31 14.21
C GLN A 53 0.46 -1.34 14.38
N SER A 54 0.44 -0.22 13.67
CA SER A 54 -0.69 0.71 13.61
C SER A 54 -1.98 0.04 13.14
N ASN A 55 -1.89 -1.02 12.37
CA ASN A 55 -3.03 -1.84 11.95
C ASN A 55 -3.81 -2.47 13.12
N LEU A 56 -3.20 -2.65 14.27
CA LEU A 56 -3.85 -3.31 15.43
C LEU A 56 -5.11 -2.59 15.91
N SER A 57 -5.28 -1.31 15.57
CA SER A 57 -6.49 -0.53 15.88
C SER A 57 -7.59 -0.65 14.82
N LEU A 58 -7.30 -1.25 13.66
CA LEU A 58 -8.23 -1.36 12.54
C LEU A 58 -9.02 -2.67 12.64
N ARG A 59 -10.32 -2.58 12.47
CA ARG A 59 -11.25 -3.68 12.67
C ARG A 59 -12.15 -3.87 11.46
N VAL A 60 -12.57 -5.09 11.23
CA VAL A 60 -13.61 -5.45 10.27
C VAL A 60 -14.76 -6.12 11.02
N ARG A 61 -15.99 -5.78 10.65
CA ARG A 61 -17.19 -6.45 11.14
C ARG A 61 -17.77 -7.33 10.03
N ARG A 62 -17.70 -8.64 10.23
CA ARG A 62 -18.23 -9.66 9.33
C ARG A 62 -19.17 -10.58 10.13
N ASP A 63 -20.33 -10.90 9.60
CA ASP A 63 -21.31 -11.81 10.20
C ASP A 63 -21.62 -11.50 11.68
N GLY A 64 -21.73 -10.22 12.02
CA GLY A 64 -22.02 -9.74 13.37
C GLY A 64 -20.82 -9.77 14.32
N GLN A 65 -19.67 -10.27 13.92
CA GLN A 65 -18.45 -10.31 14.71
C GLN A 65 -17.50 -9.18 14.33
N THR A 66 -16.85 -8.60 15.35
CA THR A 66 -15.78 -7.61 15.16
C THR A 66 -14.43 -8.30 15.28
N LEU A 67 -13.68 -8.34 14.20
CA LEU A 67 -12.40 -9.02 14.07
C LEU A 67 -11.29 -8.02 13.79
N GLN A 68 -10.03 -8.44 13.94
CA GLN A 68 -8.88 -7.73 13.40
C GLN A 68 -9.03 -7.67 11.88
N ASP A 69 -8.83 -6.50 11.28
CA ASP A 69 -8.78 -6.41 9.82
C ASP A 69 -7.52 -7.14 9.31
N ASP A 70 -7.72 -8.07 8.40
CA ASP A 70 -6.67 -8.84 7.74
C ASP A 70 -6.21 -8.22 6.41
N PHE A 71 -6.86 -7.11 6.02
CA PHE A 71 -6.61 -6.39 4.77
C PHE A 71 -6.65 -7.25 3.51
N SER A 72 -7.45 -8.31 3.53
CA SER A 72 -7.68 -9.16 2.34
C SER A 72 -8.33 -8.40 1.17
N HIS A 73 -8.92 -7.23 1.45
CA HIS A 73 -9.50 -6.31 0.48
C HIS A 73 -8.49 -5.35 -0.15
N GLU A 74 -7.24 -5.30 0.36
CA GLU A 74 -6.21 -4.40 -0.21
C GLU A 74 -5.87 -4.81 -1.64
N GLN A 75 -5.88 -3.83 -2.54
CA GLN A 75 -5.60 -4.00 -3.96
C GLN A 75 -4.49 -3.03 -4.39
N CYS A 76 -3.69 -3.47 -5.32
CA CYS A 76 -2.63 -2.68 -5.93
C CYS A 76 -2.83 -2.64 -7.45
N LEU A 77 -2.52 -1.51 -8.06
CA LEU A 77 -2.57 -1.31 -9.51
C LEU A 77 -1.15 -1.36 -10.08
N VAL A 78 -0.98 -2.10 -11.15
CA VAL A 78 0.23 -2.05 -11.99
C VAL A 78 -0.11 -1.36 -13.30
N VAL A 79 0.65 -0.33 -13.63
CA VAL A 79 0.60 0.33 -14.93
C VAL A 79 1.85 -0.09 -15.71
N SER A 80 1.68 -0.64 -16.90
CA SER A 80 2.76 -1.10 -17.76
C SER A 80 2.72 -0.35 -19.08
N GLN A 81 3.75 0.45 -19.37
CA GLN A 81 3.84 1.22 -20.59
C GLN A 81 5.29 1.30 -21.07
N ASP A 82 5.55 1.09 -22.34
CA ASP A 82 6.87 1.21 -22.98
C ASP A 82 7.99 0.43 -22.26
N GLY A 83 7.65 -0.74 -21.71
CA GLY A 83 8.58 -1.60 -20.98
C GLY A 83 8.80 -1.19 -19.52
N HIS A 84 8.23 -0.09 -19.06
CA HIS A 84 8.25 0.35 -17.66
C HIS A 84 7.03 -0.13 -16.90
N ARG A 85 7.21 -0.44 -15.62
CA ARG A 85 6.14 -0.86 -14.72
C ARG A 85 6.11 -0.01 -13.46
N VAL A 86 4.96 0.62 -13.23
CA VAL A 86 4.67 1.42 -12.05
C VAL A 86 3.68 0.67 -11.18
N LEU A 87 4.08 0.41 -9.94
CA LEU A 87 3.21 -0.18 -8.92
C LEU A 87 2.60 0.94 -8.08
N VAL A 88 1.28 1.02 -8.07
CA VAL A 88 0.52 1.96 -7.24
C VAL A 88 -0.21 1.19 -6.15
N SER A 89 0.02 1.56 -4.91
CA SER A 89 -0.69 1.05 -3.74
C SER A 89 -1.24 2.21 -2.92
N GLY A 90 -2.21 1.95 -2.06
CA GLY A 90 -2.71 2.91 -1.07
C GLY A 90 -1.74 3.03 0.11
N CYS A 91 -2.25 2.78 1.31
CA CYS A 91 -1.46 2.87 2.55
C CYS A 91 -0.50 1.69 2.79
N ALA A 92 -0.55 0.64 2.00
CA ALA A 92 0.23 -0.59 2.20
C ALA A 92 0.00 -1.24 3.58
N HIS A 93 -1.25 -1.45 3.96
CA HIS A 93 -1.60 -2.07 5.23
C HIS A 93 -1.07 -3.50 5.38
N ASN A 94 -0.96 -4.25 4.29
CA ASN A 94 -0.28 -5.56 4.32
C ASN A 94 1.24 -5.45 4.45
N GLY A 95 1.80 -4.24 4.40
CA GLY A 95 3.23 -3.96 4.43
C GLY A 95 3.84 -3.95 3.02
N ILE A 96 4.61 -2.90 2.74
CA ILE A 96 5.18 -2.66 1.40
C ILE A 96 6.04 -3.82 0.89
N LEU A 97 6.80 -4.48 1.77
CA LEU A 97 7.62 -5.63 1.38
C LEU A 97 6.78 -6.84 0.95
N ASN A 98 5.65 -7.08 1.62
CA ASN A 98 4.75 -8.18 1.28
C ASN A 98 4.00 -7.90 -0.03
N ILE A 99 3.72 -6.62 -0.33
CA ILE A 99 3.17 -6.18 -1.62
C ILE A 99 4.20 -6.44 -2.74
N LEU A 100 5.47 -6.08 -2.53
CA LEU A 100 6.55 -6.34 -3.48
C LEU A 100 6.80 -7.83 -3.70
N ASP A 101 6.74 -8.64 -2.65
CA ASP A 101 6.86 -10.10 -2.77
C ASP A 101 5.72 -10.65 -3.68
N ARG A 102 4.46 -10.21 -3.45
CA ARG A 102 3.32 -10.60 -4.29
C ARG A 102 3.47 -10.09 -5.74
N TYR A 103 3.97 -8.88 -5.92
CA TYR A 103 4.26 -8.34 -7.25
C TYR A 103 5.29 -9.20 -7.99
N ARG A 104 6.37 -9.60 -7.32
CA ARG A 104 7.41 -10.46 -7.90
C ARG A 104 6.90 -11.83 -8.32
N ASP A 105 6.00 -12.42 -7.53
CA ASP A 105 5.35 -13.69 -7.86
C ASP A 105 4.55 -13.59 -9.15
N LEU A 106 3.95 -12.42 -9.43
CA LEU A 106 3.11 -12.21 -10.61
C LEU A 106 3.89 -11.80 -11.86
N PHE A 107 4.94 -10.98 -11.70
CA PHE A 107 5.59 -10.30 -12.84
C PHE A 107 7.05 -10.71 -13.04
N GLY A 108 7.69 -11.41 -12.10
CA GLY A 108 9.06 -11.87 -12.17
C GLY A 108 10.07 -10.71 -12.19
N GLY A 109 10.36 -10.12 -11.05
CA GLY A 109 11.30 -9.00 -10.91
C GLY A 109 10.68 -7.81 -10.18
N ASP A 110 11.41 -6.70 -10.11
CA ASP A 110 10.98 -5.49 -9.41
C ASP A 110 10.17 -4.56 -10.31
N PRO A 111 9.25 -3.74 -9.78
CA PRO A 111 8.70 -2.60 -10.50
C PRO A 111 9.78 -1.52 -10.65
N ASP A 112 9.73 -0.74 -11.73
CA ASP A 112 10.65 0.40 -11.91
C ASP A 112 10.36 1.50 -10.88
N VAL A 113 9.09 1.73 -10.61
CA VAL A 113 8.62 2.75 -9.68
C VAL A 113 7.53 2.18 -8.79
N VAL A 114 7.55 2.57 -7.52
CA VAL A 114 6.47 2.35 -6.53
C VAL A 114 5.93 3.69 -6.08
N ILE A 115 4.61 3.85 -6.12
CA ILE A 115 3.88 4.99 -5.56
C ILE A 115 2.97 4.45 -4.46
N SER A 116 3.32 4.71 -3.18
CA SER A 116 2.63 4.09 -2.05
C SER A 116 2.85 4.85 -0.73
N GLY A 117 1.90 4.81 0.17
CA GLY A 117 2.16 4.99 1.59
C GLY A 117 2.75 3.72 2.20
N PHE A 118 3.55 3.83 3.28
CA PHE A 118 4.16 2.65 3.92
C PHE A 118 3.56 2.35 5.31
N HIS A 119 2.52 3.08 5.67
CA HIS A 119 1.75 2.91 6.91
C HIS A 119 2.60 2.86 8.20
N MET A 120 3.65 3.71 8.26
CA MET A 120 4.59 3.74 9.39
C MET A 120 4.26 4.83 10.42
N MET A 121 3.33 5.74 10.11
CA MET A 121 2.80 6.71 11.05
C MET A 121 1.78 6.04 11.99
N LYS A 122 1.88 6.33 13.29
CA LYS A 122 0.92 5.86 14.29
C LYS A 122 -0.19 6.89 14.53
N LYS A 123 -0.46 7.24 15.80
CA LYS A 123 -1.59 8.07 16.18
C LYS A 123 -1.40 9.56 15.87
N GLN A 124 -0.18 10.03 15.89
CA GLN A 124 0.17 11.44 15.68
C GLN A 124 1.13 11.57 14.49
N PRO A 125 1.14 12.71 13.79
CA PRO A 125 2.04 12.93 12.64
C PRO A 125 3.53 12.73 12.95
N TYR A 126 3.93 12.86 14.21
CA TYR A 126 5.31 12.71 14.68
C TYR A 126 5.54 11.42 15.48
N ASP A 127 4.56 10.51 15.51
CA ASP A 127 4.71 9.16 16.08
C ASP A 127 4.80 8.14 14.93
N CYS A 128 5.77 7.24 15.03
CA CYS A 128 6.04 6.26 13.96
C CYS A 128 6.24 4.86 14.52
N GLU A 129 6.36 3.89 13.62
CA GLU A 129 6.76 2.54 13.94
C GLU A 129 8.10 2.49 14.68
N LYS A 130 8.41 1.34 15.27
CA LYS A 130 9.71 1.12 15.92
C LYS A 130 10.84 1.37 14.94
N LEU A 131 11.90 2.02 15.43
CA LEU A 131 13.02 2.44 14.59
C LEU A 131 13.71 1.27 13.90
N ASP A 132 13.82 0.12 14.59
CA ASP A 132 14.38 -1.11 14.01
C ASP A 132 13.53 -1.64 12.84
N VAL A 133 12.20 -1.59 12.94
CA VAL A 133 11.29 -1.98 11.86
C VAL A 133 11.43 -1.04 10.66
N ILE A 134 11.54 0.27 10.90
CA ILE A 134 11.74 1.26 9.84
C ILE A 134 13.09 1.01 9.14
N ASP A 135 14.17 0.81 9.90
CA ASP A 135 15.50 0.59 9.35
C ASP A 135 15.58 -0.70 8.55
N GLU A 136 15.06 -1.80 9.09
CA GLU A 136 15.07 -3.08 8.39
C GLU A 136 14.22 -3.04 7.12
N THR A 137 13.06 -2.38 7.17
CA THR A 137 12.24 -2.15 5.97
C THR A 137 13.01 -1.36 4.93
N ALA A 138 13.68 -0.27 5.33
CA ALA A 138 14.48 0.53 4.42
C ALA A 138 15.66 -0.25 3.81
N ARG A 139 16.37 -1.06 4.61
CA ARG A 139 17.47 -1.92 4.11
C ARG A 139 16.97 -2.97 3.12
N GLU A 140 15.79 -3.55 3.36
CA GLU A 140 15.19 -4.47 2.42
C GLU A 140 14.81 -3.77 1.11
N LEU A 141 14.15 -2.60 1.19
CA LEU A 141 13.79 -1.80 0.01
C LEU A 141 15.03 -1.37 -0.80
N ALA A 142 16.15 -1.06 -0.15
CA ALA A 142 17.40 -0.68 -0.82
C ALA A 142 17.99 -1.78 -1.71
N ARG A 143 17.56 -3.03 -1.54
CA ARG A 143 18.00 -4.16 -2.38
C ARG A 143 17.26 -4.25 -3.72
N HIS A 144 16.16 -3.49 -3.87
CA HIS A 144 15.38 -3.46 -5.10
C HIS A 144 15.92 -2.42 -6.08
N ASN A 145 15.85 -2.71 -7.36
CA ASN A 145 16.17 -1.74 -8.41
C ASN A 145 14.91 -0.89 -8.73
N THR A 146 14.43 -0.16 -7.73
CA THR A 146 13.13 0.53 -7.74
C THR A 146 13.28 1.94 -7.17
N VAL A 147 12.59 2.91 -7.75
CA VAL A 147 12.39 4.23 -7.14
C VAL A 147 11.08 4.24 -6.37
N PHE A 148 11.12 4.67 -5.13
CA PHE A 148 9.95 4.70 -4.24
C PHE A 148 9.49 6.14 -4.02
N TYR A 149 8.25 6.43 -4.38
CA TYR A 149 7.57 7.67 -4.01
C TYR A 149 6.61 7.39 -2.86
N THR A 150 6.83 8.04 -1.72
CA THR A 150 6.03 7.80 -0.53
C THR A 150 5.68 9.10 0.22
N GLY A 151 4.56 9.05 0.92
CA GLY A 151 4.04 10.16 1.72
C GLY A 151 2.87 9.70 2.57
N HIS A 152 1.94 10.60 2.89
CA HIS A 152 0.69 10.31 3.59
C HIS A 152 0.95 9.54 4.90
N CYS A 153 0.53 8.28 4.98
CA CYS A 153 0.64 7.44 6.18
C CYS A 153 2.05 6.91 6.48
N THR A 154 3.04 7.19 5.64
CA THR A 154 4.45 6.94 5.99
C THR A 154 4.87 7.81 7.16
N GLY A 155 4.41 9.07 7.17
CA GLY A 155 4.78 10.05 8.17
C GLY A 155 6.20 10.59 8.00
N LEU A 156 6.39 11.86 8.36
CA LEU A 156 7.67 12.55 8.16
C LEU A 156 8.84 11.90 8.90
N PRO A 157 8.72 11.51 10.19
CA PRO A 157 9.84 10.90 10.91
C PRO A 157 10.33 9.58 10.29
N ALA A 158 9.40 8.74 9.84
CA ALA A 158 9.75 7.49 9.17
C ALA A 158 10.37 7.76 7.80
N PHE A 159 9.81 8.69 7.03
CA PHE A 159 10.36 9.10 5.74
C PHE A 159 11.82 9.58 5.87
N GLU A 160 12.08 10.56 6.75
CA GLU A 160 13.42 11.10 6.95
C GLU A 160 14.42 10.03 7.35
N ARG A 161 14.00 9.12 8.25
CA ARG A 161 14.87 8.01 8.67
C ARG A 161 15.15 7.03 7.53
N MET A 162 14.14 6.62 6.79
CA MET A 162 14.30 5.72 5.64
C MET A 162 15.17 6.35 4.55
N GLN A 163 15.05 7.66 4.34
CA GLN A 163 15.84 8.38 3.35
C GLN A 163 17.34 8.36 3.68
N THR A 164 17.75 8.29 4.95
CA THR A 164 19.16 8.12 5.30
C THR A 164 19.77 6.79 4.81
N ILE A 165 18.94 5.78 4.55
CA ILE A 165 19.35 4.45 4.08
C ILE A 165 19.15 4.31 2.57
N LEU A 166 18.03 4.79 2.05
CA LEU A 166 17.62 4.65 0.65
C LEU A 166 18.18 5.76 -0.26
N GLY A 167 18.56 6.92 0.30
CA GLY A 167 19.04 8.05 -0.47
C GLY A 167 18.04 8.45 -1.57
N GLU A 168 18.52 8.58 -2.79
CA GLU A 168 17.75 8.99 -3.97
C GLU A 168 16.70 7.98 -4.44
N GLN A 169 16.75 6.73 -3.93
CA GLN A 169 15.70 5.75 -4.22
C GLN A 169 14.39 6.12 -3.54
N LEU A 170 14.40 6.91 -2.45
CA LEU A 170 13.21 7.34 -1.73
C LEU A 170 12.92 8.81 -2.00
N ARG A 171 11.77 9.08 -2.57
CA ARG A 171 11.33 10.43 -2.95
C ARG A 171 10.02 10.79 -2.27
N PRO A 172 9.83 12.07 -1.90
CA PRO A 172 8.59 12.50 -1.27
C PRO A 172 7.43 12.52 -2.26
N LEU A 173 6.25 12.15 -1.79
CA LEU A 173 4.98 12.21 -2.51
C LEU A 173 4.00 13.11 -1.77
N HIS A 174 3.42 14.07 -2.46
CA HIS A 174 2.35 14.92 -1.93
C HIS A 174 1.33 15.26 -3.01
N SER A 175 0.14 15.72 -2.60
CA SER A 175 -0.92 16.11 -3.52
C SER A 175 -0.46 17.24 -4.47
N GLY A 176 -0.78 17.09 -5.74
CA GLY A 176 -0.47 18.07 -6.78
C GLY A 176 0.94 17.99 -7.36
N VAL A 177 1.77 17.03 -6.92
CA VAL A 177 3.06 16.79 -7.57
C VAL A 177 2.85 16.08 -8.92
N GLU A 178 3.60 16.56 -9.92
CA GLU A 178 3.73 15.87 -11.21
C GLU A 178 5.01 15.02 -11.20
N LEU A 179 4.90 13.77 -11.58
CA LEU A 179 6.00 12.82 -11.60
C LEU A 179 6.33 12.45 -13.05
N ASP A 180 7.56 12.72 -13.48
CA ASP A 180 8.10 12.11 -14.69
C ASP A 180 8.63 10.72 -14.33
N LEU A 181 7.91 9.69 -14.78
CA LEU A 181 8.21 8.29 -14.50
C LEU A 181 9.01 7.62 -15.63
N ALA A 182 9.28 8.32 -16.73
CA ALA A 182 10.04 7.81 -17.86
C ALA A 182 11.56 7.91 -17.66
N THR A 183 12.02 8.76 -16.74
CA THR A 183 13.45 8.97 -16.45
C THR A 183 13.82 8.32 -15.12
N ARG A 184 14.83 7.45 -15.15
CA ARG A 184 15.52 6.90 -13.95
C ARG A 184 16.50 7.92 -13.38
#